data_d13362dbe876fb5ba98be6ae9fc9970c
#
_entry.id   d13362dbe876fb5ba98be6ae9fc9970c
#
_cell.length_a   1.000
_cell.length_b   1.000
_cell.length_c   1.000
_cell.angle_alpha   90.00
_cell.angle_beta   90.00
_cell.angle_gamma   90.00
#
_symmetry.space_group_name_H-M   'P 1'
#
loop_
_entity.id
_entity.type
_entity.pdbx_description
1 polymer ?
#
loop_
_entity_poly.entity_id
_entity_poly.type
_entity_poly.pdbx_seq_one_letter_code
_entity_poly.pdbx_strand_id
1 'polypeptide(L)'
;RKDKELYFSLYEILGFYPHDISYYKMALMHKSIMHRNAKGKPVNNERLEFLGDAVLDAVVGDIVYQHFPGKREGFLTNTRSKLVQRDTLNKLAQEMGINQLVLSNGHSSSHNSYMGGNAFEALVGAIYLDRGYDACMQFMQKRILAKMINIDKVAYKEVNFKSKLIEWSQKN
;
A
#
# COMPACT_ATOMS: atom_id res chain seq x y z
N ARG A 1 -3.32 26.75 11.82
CA ARG A 1 -3.09 25.52 12.53
C ARG A 1 -2.01 24.71 11.85
N LYS A 2 -1.16 24.06 12.64
CA LYS A 2 0.02 23.34 12.16
C LYS A 2 -0.30 22.23 11.17
N ASP A 3 -1.46 21.59 11.30
CA ASP A 3 -1.75 20.38 10.54
C ASP A 3 -2.61 20.61 9.31
N LYS A 4 -2.96 21.87 9.03
CA LYS A 4 -3.89 22.18 7.94
C LYS A 4 -3.39 21.65 6.59
N GLU A 5 -2.11 21.90 6.29
CA GLU A 5 -1.51 21.43 5.03
C GLU A 5 -1.47 19.92 4.95
N LEU A 6 -1.17 19.26 6.08
CA LEU A 6 -1.14 17.80 6.13
C LEU A 6 -2.53 17.22 5.90
N TYR A 7 -3.58 17.81 6.47
CA TYR A 7 -4.96 17.37 6.21
C TYR A 7 -5.28 17.45 4.71
N PHE A 8 -4.92 18.54 4.05
CA PHE A 8 -5.16 18.67 2.61
C PHE A 8 -4.35 17.65 1.79
N SER A 9 -3.08 17.47 2.14
CA SER A 9 -2.24 16.48 1.45
C SER A 9 -2.79 15.07 1.62
N LEU A 10 -3.21 14.73 2.83
CA LEU A 10 -3.81 13.42 3.11
C LEU A 10 -5.14 13.25 2.39
N TYR A 11 -5.96 14.29 2.34
CA TYR A 11 -7.21 14.22 1.59
C TYR A 11 -6.96 13.88 0.11
N GLU A 12 -5.95 14.50 -0.50
CA GLU A 12 -5.61 14.21 -1.89
C GLU A 12 -5.21 12.76 -2.10
N ILE A 13 -4.52 12.17 -1.14
CA ILE A 13 -4.09 10.77 -1.21
C ILE A 13 -5.24 9.83 -0.86
N LEU A 14 -5.95 10.10 0.23
CA LEU A 14 -6.93 9.17 0.80
C LEU A 14 -8.32 9.27 0.16
N GLY A 15 -8.71 10.46 -0.27
CA GLY A 15 -10.06 10.73 -0.73
C GLY A 15 -11.03 11.08 0.39
N PHE A 16 -10.54 11.21 1.63
CA PHE A 16 -11.32 11.61 2.80
C PHE A 16 -10.40 12.28 3.81
N TYR A 17 -10.99 13.02 4.76
CA TYR A 17 -10.22 13.64 5.82
C TYR A 17 -10.06 12.69 7.00
N PRO A 18 -8.86 12.62 7.58
CA PRO A 18 -8.65 11.82 8.80
C PRO A 18 -9.57 12.26 9.94
N HIS A 19 -10.08 11.30 10.71
CA HIS A 19 -10.74 11.59 11.98
C HIS A 19 -9.68 11.88 13.05
N ASP A 20 -8.67 11.02 13.14
CA ASP A 20 -7.55 11.21 14.06
C ASP A 20 -6.26 11.23 13.26
N ILE A 21 -5.73 12.42 13.05
CA ILE A 21 -4.54 12.62 12.23
C ILE A 21 -3.29 12.02 12.85
N SER A 22 -3.29 11.73 14.14
CA SER A 22 -2.11 11.17 14.82
C SER A 22 -1.69 9.82 14.24
N TYR A 23 -2.64 8.99 13.82
CA TYR A 23 -2.33 7.73 13.17
C TYR A 23 -1.55 7.94 11.87
N TYR A 24 -1.97 8.94 11.11
CA TYR A 24 -1.37 9.23 9.80
C TYR A 24 0.01 9.87 9.95
N LYS A 25 0.18 10.72 10.97
CA LYS A 25 1.49 11.28 11.29
C LYS A 25 2.48 10.17 11.64
N MET A 26 2.04 9.22 12.46
CA MET A 26 2.87 8.07 12.84
C MET A 26 3.21 7.21 11.61
N ALA A 27 2.24 7.00 10.72
CA ALA A 27 2.44 6.22 9.51
C ALA A 27 3.50 6.83 8.59
N LEU A 28 3.63 8.14 8.59
CA LEU A 28 4.58 8.86 7.76
C LEU A 28 5.96 9.04 8.40
N MET A 29 6.15 8.57 9.62
CA MET A 29 7.40 8.75 10.36
C MET A 29 8.29 7.53 10.24
N HIS A 30 9.35 7.64 9.44
CA HIS A 30 10.32 6.56 9.28
C HIS A 30 11.16 6.40 10.54
N LYS A 31 11.55 5.17 10.85
CA LYS A 31 12.32 4.86 12.06
C LYS A 31 13.68 5.57 12.13
N SER A 32 14.23 6.02 11.00
CA SER A 32 15.49 6.76 10.95
C SER A 32 15.44 8.09 11.70
N ILE A 33 14.24 8.63 11.93
CA ILE A 33 14.06 9.87 12.72
C ILE A 33 14.43 9.65 14.19
N MET A 34 14.26 8.41 14.68
CA MET A 34 14.56 8.04 16.07
C MET A 34 13.77 8.87 17.09
N HIS A 35 12.55 9.26 16.72
CA HIS A 35 11.69 10.05 17.59
C HIS A 35 11.18 9.20 18.76
N ARG A 36 11.08 9.81 19.94
CA ARG A 36 10.53 9.16 21.13
C ARG A 36 9.44 10.01 21.74
N ASN A 37 8.44 9.33 22.31
CA ASN A 37 7.36 10.04 23.00
C ASN A 37 7.79 10.45 24.42
N ALA A 38 6.87 11.06 25.17
CA ALA A 38 7.14 11.53 26.53
C ALA A 38 7.55 10.40 27.49
N LYS A 39 7.14 9.15 27.18
CA LYS A 39 7.49 7.97 27.97
C LYS A 39 8.79 7.31 27.50
N GLY A 40 9.51 7.93 26.58
CA GLY A 40 10.76 7.41 26.04
C GLY A 40 10.63 6.26 25.05
N LYS A 41 9.42 5.94 24.60
CA LYS A 41 9.19 4.86 23.64
C LYS A 41 9.34 5.36 22.21
N PRO A 42 9.91 4.54 21.31
CA PRO A 42 10.04 4.93 19.90
C PRO A 42 8.68 5.21 19.27
N VAL A 43 8.62 6.26 18.45
CA VAL A 43 7.43 6.60 17.67
C VAL A 43 7.85 6.60 16.20
N ASN A 44 7.38 5.61 15.46
CA ASN A 44 7.64 5.47 14.04
C ASN A 44 6.57 4.58 13.41
N ASN A 45 6.73 4.28 12.13
CA ASN A 45 5.69 3.56 11.38
C ASN A 45 5.82 2.03 11.39
N GLU A 46 6.77 1.45 12.13
CA GLU A 46 7.00 0.00 12.08
C GLU A 46 5.77 -0.84 12.46
N ARG A 47 5.11 -0.48 13.56
CA ARG A 47 3.95 -1.25 14.01
C ARG A 47 2.75 -1.07 13.09
N LEU A 48 2.57 0.12 12.55
CA LEU A 48 1.50 0.38 11.58
C LEU A 48 1.78 -0.33 10.26
N GLU A 49 3.03 -0.38 9.85
CA GLU A 49 3.44 -1.14 8.67
C GLU A 49 3.08 -2.62 8.82
N PHE A 50 3.38 -3.20 9.97
CA PHE A 50 3.03 -4.59 10.27
C PHE A 50 1.52 -4.82 10.18
N LEU A 51 0.74 -3.95 10.84
CA LEU A 51 -0.71 -4.04 10.81
C LEU A 51 -1.25 -3.83 9.42
N GLY A 52 -0.74 -2.82 8.73
CA GLY A 52 -1.18 -2.48 7.38
C GLY A 52 -0.89 -3.58 6.37
N ASP A 53 0.24 -4.27 6.52
CA ASP A 53 0.57 -5.43 5.69
C ASP A 53 -0.52 -6.51 5.79
N ALA A 54 -0.92 -6.83 7.01
CA ALA A 54 -1.96 -7.84 7.24
C ALA A 54 -3.32 -7.40 6.68
N VAL A 55 -3.70 -6.14 6.92
CA VAL A 55 -4.96 -5.59 6.43
C VAL A 55 -4.96 -5.54 4.91
N LEU A 56 -3.86 -5.08 4.32
CA LEU A 56 -3.72 -4.99 2.86
C LEU A 56 -3.85 -6.36 2.21
N ASP A 57 -3.23 -7.37 2.80
CA ASP A 57 -3.30 -8.73 2.30
C ASP A 57 -4.74 -9.25 2.30
N ALA A 58 -5.48 -8.98 3.36
CA ALA A 58 -6.88 -9.38 3.47
C ALA A 58 -7.76 -8.62 2.48
N VAL A 59 -7.58 -7.31 2.38
CA VAL A 59 -8.37 -6.46 1.48
C VAL A 59 -8.12 -6.82 0.02
N VAL A 60 -6.87 -6.96 -0.37
CA VAL A 60 -6.52 -7.31 -1.75
C VAL A 60 -6.97 -8.73 -2.08
N GLY A 61 -6.84 -9.65 -1.11
CA GLY A 61 -7.35 -11.01 -1.28
C GLY A 61 -8.85 -11.03 -1.53
N ASP A 62 -9.59 -10.24 -0.77
CA ASP A 62 -11.04 -10.10 -0.92
C ASP A 62 -11.39 -9.56 -2.32
N ILE A 63 -10.71 -8.49 -2.74
CA ILE A 63 -10.94 -7.88 -4.06
C ILE A 63 -10.65 -8.88 -5.18
N VAL A 64 -9.54 -9.59 -5.11
CA VAL A 64 -9.14 -10.59 -6.10
C VAL A 64 -10.16 -11.73 -6.14
N TYR A 65 -10.59 -12.19 -4.97
CA TYR A 65 -11.61 -13.23 -4.88
C TYR A 65 -12.90 -12.82 -5.59
N GLN A 66 -13.37 -11.61 -5.34
CA GLN A 66 -14.61 -11.11 -5.95
C GLN A 66 -14.46 -10.86 -7.45
N HIS A 67 -13.30 -10.42 -7.87
CA HIS A 67 -13.05 -10.04 -9.28
C HIS A 67 -12.90 -11.25 -10.21
N PHE A 68 -12.44 -12.38 -9.69
CA PHE A 68 -12.18 -13.58 -10.48
C PHE A 68 -12.92 -14.81 -9.96
N PRO A 69 -14.27 -14.81 -10.03
CA PRO A 69 -15.08 -15.90 -9.43
C PRO A 69 -14.83 -17.27 -10.05
N GLY A 70 -14.34 -17.31 -11.28
CA GLY A 70 -14.08 -18.58 -11.96
C GLY A 70 -12.66 -19.11 -11.82
N LYS A 71 -11.80 -18.42 -11.07
CA LYS A 71 -10.39 -18.81 -10.96
C LYS A 71 -10.12 -19.57 -9.66
N ARG A 72 -9.11 -20.43 -9.71
CA ARG A 72 -8.73 -21.28 -8.57
C ARG A 72 -7.70 -20.60 -7.69
N GLU A 73 -7.40 -21.22 -6.55
CA GLU A 73 -6.54 -20.67 -5.52
C GLU A 73 -5.18 -20.21 -6.04
N GLY A 74 -4.51 -21.02 -6.88
CA GLY A 74 -3.19 -20.67 -7.39
C GLY A 74 -3.19 -19.36 -8.16
N PHE A 75 -4.19 -19.15 -9.00
CA PHE A 75 -4.33 -17.90 -9.75
C PHE A 75 -4.57 -16.73 -8.79
N LEU A 76 -5.46 -16.92 -7.82
CA LEU A 76 -5.82 -15.87 -6.85
C LEU A 76 -4.61 -15.48 -6.00
N THR A 77 -3.88 -16.46 -5.50
CA THR A 77 -2.67 -16.25 -4.69
C THR A 77 -1.60 -15.50 -5.49
N ASN A 78 -1.37 -15.92 -6.73
CA ASN A 78 -0.37 -15.30 -7.58
C ASN A 78 -0.74 -13.84 -7.91
N THR A 79 -2.02 -13.60 -8.22
CA THR A 79 -2.51 -12.25 -8.51
C THR A 79 -2.37 -11.34 -7.31
N ARG A 80 -2.79 -11.80 -6.12
CA ARG A 80 -2.62 -11.05 -4.88
C ARG A 80 -1.16 -10.71 -4.64
N SER A 81 -0.27 -11.69 -4.78
CA SER A 81 1.17 -11.48 -4.56
C SER A 81 1.72 -10.40 -5.47
N LYS A 82 1.31 -10.36 -6.72
CA LYS A 82 1.74 -9.33 -7.66
C LYS A 82 1.26 -7.94 -7.25
N LEU A 83 0.03 -7.86 -6.75
CA LEU A 83 -0.55 -6.57 -6.35
C LEU A 83 0.07 -6.00 -5.08
N VAL A 84 0.51 -6.85 -4.15
CA VAL A 84 1.07 -6.40 -2.87
C VAL A 84 2.58 -6.54 -2.78
N GLN A 85 3.25 -6.90 -3.86
CA GLN A 85 4.70 -7.00 -3.83
C GLN A 85 5.34 -5.63 -3.64
N ARG A 86 6.55 -5.63 -3.10
CA ARG A 86 7.24 -4.38 -2.71
C ARG A 86 7.36 -3.38 -3.86
N ASP A 87 7.74 -3.85 -5.04
CA ASP A 87 7.90 -2.95 -6.19
C ASP A 87 6.59 -2.25 -6.55
N THR A 88 5.47 -2.98 -6.51
CA THR A 88 4.16 -2.42 -6.78
C THR A 88 3.81 -1.35 -5.75
N LEU A 89 4.01 -1.65 -4.47
CA LEU A 89 3.69 -0.70 -3.39
C LEU A 89 4.59 0.53 -3.43
N ASN A 90 5.87 0.35 -3.72
CA ASN A 90 6.81 1.48 -3.88
C ASN A 90 6.38 2.39 -5.02
N LYS A 91 5.99 1.82 -6.14
CA LYS A 91 5.52 2.57 -7.31
C LYS A 91 4.23 3.33 -7.00
N LEU A 92 3.28 2.67 -6.36
CA LEU A 92 2.03 3.32 -5.95
C LEU A 92 2.28 4.50 -5.02
N ALA A 93 3.14 4.30 -4.03
CA ALA A 93 3.47 5.35 -3.08
C ALA A 93 4.08 6.56 -3.78
N GLN A 94 4.96 6.32 -4.74
CA GLN A 94 5.59 7.39 -5.51
C GLN A 94 4.56 8.14 -6.36
N GLU A 95 3.71 7.42 -7.06
CA GLU A 95 2.69 8.02 -7.93
C GLU A 95 1.64 8.80 -7.13
N MET A 96 1.36 8.38 -5.90
CA MET A 96 0.41 9.05 -5.03
C MET A 96 0.99 10.23 -4.26
N GLY A 97 2.31 10.43 -4.34
CA GLY A 97 2.98 11.51 -3.62
C GLY A 97 3.26 11.21 -2.16
N ILE A 98 3.12 9.96 -1.73
CA ILE A 98 3.37 9.57 -0.34
C ILE A 98 4.83 9.81 0.04
N ASN A 99 5.75 9.53 -0.88
CA ASN A 99 7.19 9.69 -0.62
C ASN A 99 7.55 11.09 -0.18
N GLN A 100 6.83 12.10 -0.66
CA GLN A 100 7.08 13.50 -0.33
C GLN A 100 6.63 13.86 1.08
N LEU A 101 5.75 13.04 1.66
CA LEU A 101 5.24 13.28 3.01
C LEU A 101 6.01 12.50 4.07
N VAL A 102 6.79 11.49 3.67
CA VAL A 102 7.52 10.65 4.63
C VAL A 102 8.64 11.45 5.28
N LEU A 103 8.67 11.46 6.61
CA LEU A 103 9.72 12.07 7.40
C LEU A 103 10.82 11.04 7.65
N SER A 104 12.05 11.36 7.23
CA SER A 104 13.19 10.48 7.41
C SER A 104 14.48 11.30 7.47
N ASN A 105 15.55 10.68 7.94
CA ASN A 105 16.87 11.29 7.95
C ASN A 105 17.67 11.04 6.67
N GLY A 106 17.08 10.35 5.72
CA GLY A 106 17.67 10.17 4.41
C GLY A 106 17.56 11.45 3.58
N HIS A 107 18.64 11.82 2.92
CA HIS A 107 18.70 13.05 2.12
C HIS A 107 18.58 12.81 0.64
N SER A 108 18.55 11.56 0.22
CA SER A 108 18.54 11.19 -1.19
C SER A 108 17.14 10.76 -1.60
N SER A 109 16.70 11.20 -2.78
CA SER A 109 15.44 10.80 -3.35
C SER A 109 15.36 9.28 -3.62
N SER A 110 16.52 8.64 -3.83
CA SER A 110 16.58 7.20 -4.03
C SER A 110 16.23 6.42 -2.76
N HIS A 111 16.57 6.96 -1.59
CA HIS A 111 16.17 6.34 -0.32
C HIS A 111 14.66 6.39 -0.12
N ASN A 112 14.04 7.48 -0.56
CA ASN A 112 12.60 7.66 -0.42
C ASN A 112 11.82 6.59 -1.20
N SER A 113 12.35 6.08 -2.31
CA SER A 113 11.65 5.07 -3.11
C SER A 113 11.49 3.74 -2.37
N TYR A 114 12.42 3.41 -1.48
CA TYR A 114 12.32 2.20 -0.66
C TYR A 114 11.40 2.38 0.55
N MET A 115 11.27 3.60 1.01
CA MET A 115 10.45 3.91 2.18
C MET A 115 8.97 4.03 1.84
N GLY A 116 8.67 4.30 0.56
CA GLY A 116 7.31 4.58 0.12
C GLY A 116 6.36 3.41 0.32
N GLY A 117 6.79 2.19 -0.04
CA GLY A 117 5.97 1.00 0.13
C GLY A 117 5.66 0.72 1.59
N ASN A 118 6.64 0.88 2.47
CA ASN A 118 6.44 0.72 3.90
C ASN A 118 5.48 1.78 4.46
N ALA A 119 5.64 3.02 4.00
CA ALA A 119 4.73 4.10 4.39
C ALA A 119 3.33 3.86 3.86
N PHE A 120 3.20 3.31 2.66
CA PHE A 120 1.89 2.94 2.11
C PHE A 120 1.20 1.90 3.00
N GLU A 121 1.91 0.85 3.37
CA GLU A 121 1.37 -0.17 4.29
C GLU A 121 0.99 0.45 5.63
N ALA A 122 1.84 1.32 6.16
CA ALA A 122 1.56 2.00 7.42
C ALA A 122 0.33 2.90 7.33
N LEU A 123 0.12 3.56 6.18
CA LEU A 123 -1.09 4.35 5.95
C LEU A 123 -2.34 3.48 5.91
N VAL A 124 -2.26 2.29 5.31
CA VAL A 124 -3.38 1.34 5.35
C VAL A 124 -3.68 0.96 6.80
N GLY A 125 -2.66 0.71 7.61
CA GLY A 125 -2.83 0.47 9.04
C GLY A 125 -3.50 1.64 9.76
N ALA A 126 -3.11 2.86 9.42
CA ALA A 126 -3.70 4.08 9.98
C ALA A 126 -5.19 4.20 9.61
N ILE A 127 -5.53 3.94 8.36
CA ILE A 127 -6.94 3.96 7.91
C ILE A 127 -7.74 2.93 8.69
N TYR A 128 -7.18 1.74 8.87
CA TYR A 128 -7.84 0.67 9.60
C TYR A 128 -8.15 1.08 11.05
N LEU A 129 -7.19 1.67 11.74
CA LEU A 129 -7.38 2.12 13.12
C LEU A 129 -8.32 3.32 13.21
N ASP A 130 -8.27 4.20 12.24
CA ASP A 130 -9.08 5.42 12.22
C ASP A 130 -10.51 5.18 11.77
N ARG A 131 -10.73 4.30 10.79
CA ARG A 131 -12.03 4.14 10.13
C ARG A 131 -12.48 2.70 9.91
N GLY A 132 -11.63 1.72 10.17
CA GLY A 132 -12.00 0.29 10.06
C GLY A 132 -11.72 -0.33 8.70
N TYR A 133 -12.06 -1.62 8.60
CA TYR A 133 -11.77 -2.45 7.43
C TYR A 133 -12.47 -1.95 6.16
N ASP A 134 -13.75 -1.57 6.26
CA ASP A 134 -14.52 -1.15 5.09
C ASP A 134 -13.92 0.10 4.45
N ALA A 135 -13.40 1.01 5.26
CA ALA A 135 -12.72 2.20 4.74
C ALA A 135 -11.46 1.83 3.97
N CYS A 136 -10.72 0.83 4.45
CA CYS A 136 -9.55 0.30 3.72
C CYS A 136 -9.97 -0.31 2.39
N MET A 137 -11.06 -1.08 2.38
CA MET A 137 -11.61 -1.66 1.17
C MET A 137 -11.98 -0.59 0.16
N GLN A 138 -12.71 0.43 0.58
CA GLN A 138 -13.12 1.53 -0.28
C GLN A 138 -11.91 2.30 -0.81
N PHE A 139 -10.91 2.55 0.04
CA PHE A 139 -9.68 3.22 -0.36
C PHE A 139 -8.97 2.44 -1.47
N MET A 140 -8.81 1.13 -1.29
CA MET A 140 -8.15 0.30 -2.27
C MET A 140 -8.91 0.25 -3.59
N GLN A 141 -10.23 0.09 -3.52
CA GLN A 141 -11.06 0.01 -4.73
C GLN A 141 -11.11 1.35 -5.49
N LYS A 142 -11.35 2.44 -4.78
CA LYS A 142 -11.59 3.73 -5.41
C LYS A 142 -10.30 4.47 -5.78
N ARG A 143 -9.30 4.40 -4.91
CA ARG A 143 -8.10 5.23 -5.07
C ARG A 143 -6.96 4.50 -5.75
N ILE A 144 -6.90 3.19 -5.59
CA ILE A 144 -5.76 2.41 -6.07
C ILE A 144 -6.13 1.63 -7.34
N LEU A 145 -7.07 0.71 -7.22
CA LEU A 145 -7.37 -0.21 -8.33
C LEU A 145 -8.02 0.51 -9.52
N ALA A 146 -8.84 1.51 -9.25
CA ALA A 146 -9.51 2.25 -10.31
C ALA A 146 -8.59 3.18 -11.08
N LYS A 147 -7.51 3.67 -10.45
CA LYS A 147 -6.64 4.70 -11.03
C LYS A 147 -5.25 4.21 -11.40
N MET A 148 -4.66 3.35 -10.57
CA MET A 148 -3.23 3.06 -10.63
C MET A 148 -2.92 1.65 -11.12
N ILE A 149 -3.75 0.68 -10.79
CA ILE A 149 -3.50 -0.72 -11.12
C ILE A 149 -4.66 -1.25 -11.95
N ASN A 150 -4.35 -1.84 -13.09
CA ASN A 150 -5.30 -2.61 -13.87
C ASN A 150 -5.14 -4.07 -13.46
N ILE A 151 -6.04 -4.55 -12.62
CA ILE A 151 -5.98 -5.89 -12.04
C ILE A 151 -6.02 -6.98 -13.12
N ASP A 152 -6.82 -6.80 -14.17
CA ASP A 152 -6.90 -7.75 -15.27
C ASP A 152 -5.56 -7.83 -16.01
N LYS A 153 -4.97 -6.68 -16.30
CA LYS A 153 -3.70 -6.63 -17.00
C LYS A 153 -2.59 -7.32 -16.20
N VAL A 154 -2.54 -7.09 -14.89
CA VAL A 154 -1.54 -7.71 -14.02
C VAL A 154 -1.72 -9.23 -14.03
N ALA A 155 -2.95 -9.70 -13.85
CA ALA A 155 -3.26 -11.13 -13.78
C ALA A 155 -2.99 -11.86 -15.10
N TYR A 156 -3.51 -11.33 -16.20
CA TYR A 156 -3.42 -12.01 -17.51
C TYR A 156 -2.04 -11.92 -18.14
N LYS A 157 -1.31 -10.88 -17.89
CA LYS A 157 0.07 -10.77 -18.39
C LYS A 157 0.93 -11.93 -17.85
N GLU A 158 0.79 -12.24 -16.57
CA GLU A 158 1.53 -13.35 -15.96
C GLU A 158 1.11 -14.70 -16.54
N VAL A 159 -0.21 -14.92 -16.64
CA VAL A 159 -0.77 -16.18 -17.16
C VAL A 159 -0.36 -16.39 -18.62
N ASN A 160 -0.46 -15.37 -19.46
CA ASN A 160 -0.09 -15.46 -20.86
C ASN A 160 1.38 -15.78 -21.05
N PHE A 161 2.24 -15.21 -20.23
CA PHE A 161 3.67 -15.49 -20.28
C PHE A 161 3.96 -16.96 -19.97
N LYS A 162 3.37 -17.49 -18.93
CA LYS A 162 3.52 -18.90 -18.55
C LYS A 162 3.00 -19.85 -19.62
N SER A 163 1.84 -19.55 -20.19
CA SER A 163 1.24 -20.36 -21.25
C SER A 163 2.15 -20.41 -22.49
N LYS A 164 2.70 -19.29 -22.91
CA LYS A 164 3.59 -19.21 -24.04
C LYS A 164 4.87 -20.02 -23.82
N LEU A 165 5.43 -19.99 -22.61
CA LEU A 165 6.59 -20.77 -22.26
C LEU A 165 6.32 -22.26 -22.33
N ILE A 166 5.19 -22.71 -21.84
CA ILE A 166 4.78 -24.12 -21.88
C ILE A 166 4.62 -24.57 -23.33
N GLU A 167 3.92 -23.78 -24.15
CA GLU A 167 3.74 -24.11 -25.57
C GLU A 167 5.07 -24.23 -26.29
N TRP A 168 5.99 -23.31 -26.05
CA TRP A 168 7.30 -23.33 -26.66
C TRP A 168 8.08 -24.58 -26.26
N SER A 169 8.09 -24.96 -25.00
CA SER A 169 8.81 -26.12 -24.51
C SER A 169 8.23 -27.43 -25.06
N GLN A 170 6.93 -27.51 -25.31
CA GLN A 170 6.29 -28.69 -25.87
C GLN A 170 6.58 -28.87 -27.37
N LYS A 171 6.77 -27.76 -28.09
CA LYS A 171 7.08 -27.81 -29.52
C LYS A 171 8.55 -28.17 -29.82
N ASN A 172 9.41 -27.91 -28.90
CA ASN A 172 10.84 -28.15 -29.04
C ASN A 172 11.33 -29.28 -28.17
#